data_b2153047d5b507d514976a85aeffd70c
#
_entry.id   b2153047d5b507d514976a85aeffd70c
#
_cell.length_a   1.000
_cell.length_b   1.000
_cell.length_c   1.000
_cell.angle_alpha   90.00
_cell.angle_beta   90.00
_cell.angle_gamma   90.00
#
_symmetry.space_group_name_H-M   'P 1'
#
loop_
_entity.id
_entity.type
_entity.pdbx_description
1 polymer ?
#
loop_
_entity_poly.entity_id
_entity_poly.type
_entity_poly.pdbx_seq_one_letter_code
_entity_poly.pdbx_strand_id
1 'polypeptide(L)'
;TKQYGNYASYCMLACGNEPSGRWVPWVSKFVDYWKATDPRHVYTGASVGNSWQWQPHNQYHVKAGARGLSWTGAQPESTSDYRNRIDTVKQPYVSHETGQWCAFPNFNEIRKYTGVNKAKNFEIFRDILNDNHMGGMGHDFMMASGKLQAICYKHEIEKTLRTPDYAGFQLLALNDYSGQGTALVGLLDVFFEKKGYINAAEFRRFCSPTVLLARIPKF
;
A
#
# COMPACT_ATOMS: atom_id res chain seq x y z
N THR A 1 21.64 -9.72 -1.25
CA THR A 1 21.87 -10.68 -0.15
C THR A 1 23.27 -10.59 0.42
N LYS A 2 24.35 -10.56 -0.41
CA LYS A 2 25.75 -10.57 0.08
C LYS A 2 26.03 -9.49 1.14
N GLN A 3 25.51 -8.29 0.97
CA GLN A 3 25.74 -7.16 1.87
C GLN A 3 24.80 -7.14 3.07
N TYR A 4 23.51 -7.45 2.87
CA TYR A 4 22.46 -7.28 3.87
C TYR A 4 21.87 -8.58 4.39
N GLY A 5 22.18 -9.71 3.79
CA GLY A 5 21.59 -11.02 4.11
C GLY A 5 21.85 -11.55 5.52
N ASN A 6 22.74 -10.91 6.28
CA ASN A 6 23.00 -11.27 7.68
C ASN A 6 22.12 -10.51 8.69
N TYR A 7 21.35 -9.52 8.24
CA TYR A 7 20.40 -8.84 9.12
C TYR A 7 19.15 -9.69 9.32
N ALA A 8 18.72 -9.88 10.55
CA ALA A 8 17.55 -10.71 10.87
C ALA A 8 16.25 -10.22 10.21
N SER A 9 16.14 -8.94 9.92
CA SER A 9 15.00 -8.32 9.23
C SER A 9 15.01 -8.50 7.70
N TYR A 10 16.12 -8.99 7.12
CA TYR A 10 16.22 -9.27 5.69
C TYR A 10 15.76 -10.70 5.40
N CYS A 11 14.44 -10.88 5.28
CA CYS A 11 13.84 -12.20 5.13
C CYS A 11 13.45 -12.52 3.68
N MET A 12 13.08 -11.52 2.90
CA MET A 12 12.44 -11.65 1.59
C MET A 12 13.05 -10.67 0.60
N LEU A 13 13.20 -11.09 -0.65
CA LEU A 13 13.68 -10.24 -1.73
C LEU A 13 12.82 -10.37 -2.98
N ALA A 14 12.31 -9.23 -3.46
CA ALA A 14 11.73 -9.08 -4.80
C ALA A 14 12.75 -8.44 -5.73
N CYS A 15 12.88 -8.93 -6.96
CA CYS A 15 13.82 -8.39 -7.94
C CYS A 15 13.41 -6.99 -8.43
N GLY A 16 12.10 -6.75 -8.60
CA GLY A 16 11.62 -5.48 -9.13
C GLY A 16 10.13 -5.28 -8.98
N ASN A 17 9.66 -4.18 -9.55
CA ASN A 17 8.27 -3.76 -9.55
C ASN A 17 7.81 -3.50 -10.98
N GLU A 18 6.71 -4.11 -11.38
CA GLU A 18 6.01 -3.91 -12.66
C GLU A 18 6.95 -3.81 -13.88
N PRO A 19 7.83 -4.81 -14.09
CA PRO A 19 8.78 -4.78 -15.20
C PRO A 19 8.05 -4.92 -16.54
N SER A 20 8.65 -4.40 -17.60
CA SER A 20 8.12 -4.47 -18.96
C SER A 20 8.93 -5.42 -19.87
N GLY A 21 8.43 -5.70 -21.07
CA GLY A 21 9.09 -6.53 -22.06
C GLY A 21 9.10 -8.03 -21.71
N ARG A 22 10.16 -8.73 -22.08
CA ARG A 22 10.31 -10.19 -21.87
C ARG A 22 10.89 -10.49 -20.47
N TRP A 23 10.26 -9.99 -19.44
CA TRP A 23 10.79 -9.98 -18.08
C TRP A 23 10.69 -11.34 -17.35
N VAL A 24 9.66 -12.14 -17.59
CA VAL A 24 9.42 -13.40 -16.84
C VAL A 24 10.59 -14.38 -16.92
N PRO A 25 11.16 -14.69 -18.10
CA PRO A 25 12.33 -15.57 -18.18
C PRO A 25 13.55 -15.03 -17.44
N TRP A 26 13.70 -13.70 -17.38
CA TRP A 26 14.82 -13.08 -16.69
C TRP A 26 14.67 -13.17 -15.17
N VAL A 27 13.51 -12.79 -14.63
CA VAL A 27 13.25 -12.86 -13.17
C VAL A 27 13.22 -14.31 -12.68
N SER A 28 12.81 -15.28 -13.51
CA SER A 28 12.90 -16.70 -13.19
C SER A 28 14.35 -17.13 -12.92
N LYS A 29 15.28 -16.73 -13.80
CA LYS A 29 16.71 -16.97 -13.60
C LYS A 29 17.25 -16.29 -12.34
N PHE A 30 16.79 -15.07 -12.05
CA PHE A 30 17.14 -14.37 -10.82
C PHE A 30 16.70 -15.15 -9.57
N VAL A 31 15.45 -15.60 -9.55
CA VAL A 31 14.90 -16.37 -8.43
C VAL A 31 15.68 -17.68 -8.24
N ASP A 32 15.89 -18.45 -9.33
CA ASP A 32 16.61 -19.72 -9.27
C ASP A 32 18.06 -19.55 -8.78
N TYR A 33 18.74 -18.52 -9.27
CA TYR A 33 20.11 -18.20 -8.84
C TYR A 33 20.18 -17.93 -7.33
N TRP A 34 19.30 -17.08 -6.81
CA TRP A 34 19.36 -16.75 -5.39
C TRP A 34 18.85 -17.86 -4.49
N LYS A 35 17.87 -18.64 -4.89
CA LYS A 35 17.46 -19.85 -4.18
C LYS A 35 18.62 -20.83 -3.99
N ALA A 36 19.45 -21.00 -5.02
CA ALA A 36 20.63 -21.86 -4.97
C ALA A 36 21.79 -21.23 -4.21
N THR A 37 21.99 -19.92 -4.32
CA THR A 37 23.18 -19.22 -3.79
C THR A 37 23.02 -18.85 -2.30
N ASP A 38 21.81 -18.46 -1.88
CA ASP A 38 21.53 -18.05 -0.51
C ASP A 38 20.13 -18.53 -0.05
N PRO A 39 20.01 -19.80 0.35
CA PRO A 39 18.73 -20.40 0.72
C PRO A 39 18.18 -19.93 2.09
N ARG A 40 18.84 -18.99 2.76
CA ARG A 40 18.39 -18.45 4.05
C ARG A 40 17.17 -17.52 3.92
N HIS A 41 16.88 -17.06 2.71
CA HIS A 41 15.82 -16.10 2.40
C HIS A 41 14.86 -16.67 1.37
N VAL A 42 13.74 -15.99 1.16
CA VAL A 42 12.77 -16.33 0.12
C VAL A 42 12.74 -15.26 -0.98
N TYR A 43 12.53 -15.70 -2.20
CA TYR A 43 12.72 -14.88 -3.40
C TYR A 43 11.48 -14.87 -4.28
N THR A 44 11.19 -13.69 -4.84
CA THR A 44 10.20 -13.49 -5.88
C THR A 44 10.79 -12.67 -7.03
N GLY A 45 10.28 -12.86 -8.23
CA GLY A 45 10.78 -12.15 -9.40
C GLY A 45 10.37 -10.68 -9.39
N ALA A 46 9.08 -10.41 -9.33
CA ALA A 46 8.59 -9.03 -9.33
C ALA A 46 7.25 -8.90 -8.62
N SER A 47 6.99 -7.74 -8.07
CA SER A 47 5.67 -7.29 -7.65
C SER A 47 4.88 -6.85 -8.88
N VAL A 48 3.64 -7.29 -9.04
CA VAL A 48 2.91 -7.12 -10.31
C VAL A 48 1.44 -6.76 -10.12
N GLY A 49 0.86 -6.15 -11.16
CA GLY A 49 -0.57 -5.90 -11.27
C GLY A 49 -1.42 -7.17 -11.35
N ASN A 50 -2.73 -7.05 -11.19
CA ASN A 50 -3.65 -8.21 -11.15
C ASN A 50 -3.62 -9.04 -12.44
N SER A 51 -3.66 -8.39 -13.59
CA SER A 51 -3.68 -9.03 -14.91
C SER A 51 -2.34 -9.54 -15.41
N TRP A 52 -1.27 -9.33 -14.65
CA TRP A 52 0.07 -9.67 -15.08
C TRP A 52 0.34 -11.17 -14.94
N GLN A 53 1.25 -11.64 -15.76
CA GLN A 53 1.62 -13.04 -15.87
C GLN A 53 2.14 -13.62 -14.55
N TRP A 54 1.74 -14.84 -14.22
CA TRP A 54 2.30 -15.58 -13.10
C TRP A 54 3.76 -15.94 -13.34
N GLN A 55 4.53 -15.94 -12.27
CA GLN A 55 5.97 -16.23 -12.26
C GLN A 55 6.17 -17.59 -11.54
N PRO A 56 6.31 -18.69 -12.29
CA PRO A 56 6.26 -20.06 -11.73
C PRO A 56 7.41 -20.40 -10.78
N HIS A 57 8.56 -19.71 -10.90
CA HIS A 57 9.75 -19.95 -10.07
C HIS A 57 9.69 -19.28 -8.70
N ASN A 58 8.74 -18.38 -8.48
CA ASN A 58 8.61 -17.63 -7.24
C ASN A 58 8.34 -18.54 -6.04
N GLN A 59 8.95 -18.22 -4.90
CA GLN A 59 8.67 -18.85 -3.61
C GLN A 59 7.47 -18.21 -2.89
N TYR A 60 7.15 -16.97 -3.22
CA TYR A 60 5.94 -16.25 -2.81
C TYR A 60 5.52 -15.29 -3.91
N HIS A 61 4.27 -14.89 -3.92
CA HIS A 61 3.77 -13.94 -4.91
C HIS A 61 3.45 -12.59 -4.27
N VAL A 62 3.90 -11.51 -4.91
CA VAL A 62 3.48 -10.15 -4.59
C VAL A 62 2.64 -9.65 -5.76
N LYS A 63 1.33 -9.61 -5.59
CA LYS A 63 0.40 -9.34 -6.69
C LYS A 63 -0.79 -8.51 -6.25
N ALA A 64 -1.19 -7.53 -7.06
CA ALA A 64 -2.48 -6.87 -6.92
C ALA A 64 -3.62 -7.83 -7.27
N GLY A 65 -4.82 -7.55 -6.84
CA GLY A 65 -5.99 -8.37 -7.14
C GLY A 65 -6.76 -8.77 -5.90
N ALA A 66 -6.08 -9.17 -4.84
CA ALA A 66 -6.68 -9.41 -3.53
C ALA A 66 -6.44 -8.22 -2.60
N ARG A 67 -6.94 -7.05 -2.98
CA ARG A 67 -6.86 -5.79 -2.23
C ARG A 67 -8.09 -4.92 -2.51
N GLY A 68 -8.20 -3.80 -1.81
CA GLY A 68 -9.26 -2.81 -1.97
C GLY A 68 -10.57 -3.19 -1.27
N LEU A 69 -11.44 -2.23 -1.20
CA LEU A 69 -12.77 -2.33 -0.63
C LEU A 69 -13.81 -2.07 -1.72
N SER A 70 -14.94 -2.74 -1.66
CA SER A 70 -16.04 -2.58 -2.62
C SER A 70 -16.97 -1.42 -2.30
N TRP A 71 -16.52 -0.44 -1.52
CA TRP A 71 -17.34 0.65 -0.99
C TRP A 71 -17.86 1.65 -2.03
N THR A 72 -17.28 1.65 -3.23
CA THR A 72 -17.77 2.46 -4.35
C THR A 72 -19.08 1.93 -4.94
N GLY A 73 -19.36 0.63 -4.79
CA GLY A 73 -20.56 -0.02 -5.32
C GLY A 73 -21.36 -0.79 -4.28
N ALA A 74 -20.89 -0.86 -3.04
CA ALA A 74 -21.55 -1.58 -1.96
C ALA A 74 -21.35 -0.86 -0.62
N GLN A 75 -22.22 -1.13 0.33
CA GLN A 75 -22.09 -0.59 1.68
C GLN A 75 -20.85 -1.18 2.38
N PRO A 76 -20.20 -0.41 3.28
CA PRO A 76 -19.13 -0.92 4.13
C PRO A 76 -19.60 -2.14 4.94
N GLU A 77 -18.77 -3.19 4.97
CA GLU A 77 -19.04 -4.44 5.68
C GLU A 77 -17.72 -5.06 6.19
N SER A 78 -17.82 -5.97 7.14
CA SER A 78 -16.68 -6.65 7.75
C SER A 78 -16.75 -8.18 7.66
N THR A 79 -17.69 -8.72 6.89
CA THR A 79 -17.91 -10.17 6.76
C THR A 79 -17.08 -10.82 5.66
N SER A 80 -16.81 -10.09 4.57
CA SER A 80 -16.08 -10.61 3.42
C SER A 80 -14.57 -10.68 3.66
N ASP A 81 -13.93 -11.50 2.84
CA ASP A 81 -12.48 -11.64 2.77
C ASP A 81 -12.04 -11.75 1.29
N TYR A 82 -10.76 -12.06 1.06
CA TYR A 82 -10.20 -12.20 -0.29
C TYR A 82 -10.02 -13.66 -0.73
N ARG A 83 -10.60 -14.64 -0.01
CA ARG A 83 -10.38 -16.05 -0.29
C ARG A 83 -10.61 -16.40 -1.76
N ASN A 84 -11.74 -15.96 -2.33
CA ASN A 84 -12.08 -16.22 -3.73
C ASN A 84 -11.11 -15.63 -4.77
N ARG A 85 -10.17 -14.81 -4.33
CA ARG A 85 -9.17 -14.17 -5.21
C ARG A 85 -7.80 -14.82 -5.10
N ILE A 86 -7.59 -15.68 -4.11
CA ILE A 86 -6.30 -16.32 -3.84
C ILE A 86 -6.39 -17.85 -3.77
N ASP A 87 -7.57 -18.44 -3.86
CA ASP A 87 -7.84 -19.88 -3.72
C ASP A 87 -7.10 -20.77 -4.73
N THR A 88 -6.77 -20.22 -5.89
CA THR A 88 -5.98 -20.91 -6.93
C THR A 88 -4.48 -20.78 -6.76
N VAL A 89 -4.02 -19.97 -5.82
CA VAL A 89 -2.60 -19.68 -5.59
C VAL A 89 -2.03 -20.69 -4.60
N LYS A 90 -1.01 -21.44 -5.02
CA LYS A 90 -0.37 -22.46 -4.17
C LYS A 90 0.75 -21.92 -3.28
N GLN A 91 1.42 -20.86 -3.71
CA GLN A 91 2.49 -20.21 -2.95
C GLN A 91 1.90 -19.11 -2.05
N PRO A 92 2.63 -18.72 -0.99
CA PRO A 92 2.23 -17.59 -0.14
C PRO A 92 1.91 -16.34 -0.97
N TYR A 93 0.77 -15.71 -0.69
CA TYR A 93 0.31 -14.52 -1.39
C TYR A 93 0.48 -13.28 -0.53
N VAL A 94 1.19 -12.28 -1.06
CA VAL A 94 1.33 -10.95 -0.46
C VAL A 94 0.61 -9.94 -1.36
N SER A 95 -0.28 -9.16 -0.80
CA SER A 95 -0.96 -8.09 -1.55
C SER A 95 0.01 -7.00 -1.94
N HIS A 96 -0.01 -6.62 -3.21
CA HIS A 96 0.79 -5.54 -3.75
C HIS A 96 0.03 -4.22 -3.70
N GLU A 97 0.69 -3.15 -3.24
CA GLU A 97 0.17 -1.77 -3.24
C GLU A 97 -1.20 -1.64 -2.55
N THR A 98 -1.33 -2.21 -1.36
CA THR A 98 -2.52 -2.06 -0.52
C THR A 98 -2.66 -0.61 -0.05
N GLY A 99 -3.90 -0.12 0.06
CA GLY A 99 -4.16 1.18 0.66
C GLY A 99 -4.00 2.35 -0.32
N GLN A 100 -4.68 2.31 -1.45
CA GLN A 100 -4.72 3.41 -2.43
C GLN A 100 -5.84 4.42 -2.10
N TRP A 101 -5.92 4.83 -0.84
CA TRP A 101 -6.91 5.78 -0.33
C TRP A 101 -6.28 7.16 -0.19
N CYS A 102 -6.76 8.13 -0.96
CA CYS A 102 -6.18 9.48 -0.97
C CYS A 102 -6.76 10.35 0.14
N ALA A 103 -5.90 11.19 0.76
CA ALA A 103 -6.32 12.31 1.58
C ALA A 103 -6.24 13.62 0.78
N PHE A 104 -6.97 14.64 1.23
CA PHE A 104 -6.88 15.97 0.65
C PHE A 104 -5.52 16.63 0.99
N PRO A 105 -4.95 17.48 0.11
CA PRO A 105 -3.64 18.09 0.32
C PRO A 105 -3.55 18.95 1.58
N ASN A 106 -2.43 18.85 2.27
CA ASN A 106 -2.05 19.80 3.33
C ASN A 106 -1.31 21.00 2.73
N PHE A 107 -1.96 22.12 2.57
CA PHE A 107 -1.35 23.31 1.97
C PHE A 107 -0.15 23.88 2.76
N ASN A 108 -0.01 23.53 4.05
CA ASN A 108 1.17 23.90 4.84
C ASN A 108 2.46 23.23 4.32
N GLU A 109 2.36 22.18 3.52
CA GLU A 109 3.52 21.53 2.91
C GLU A 109 4.14 22.36 1.78
N ILE A 110 3.37 23.24 1.12
CA ILE A 110 3.85 24.07 0.00
C ILE A 110 5.15 24.80 0.35
N ARG A 111 5.22 25.38 1.56
CA ARG A 111 6.40 26.12 2.05
C ARG A 111 7.65 25.27 2.26
N LYS A 112 7.49 23.95 2.38
CA LYS A 112 8.61 23.01 2.59
C LYS A 112 9.35 22.69 1.29
N TYR A 113 8.72 22.93 0.13
CA TYR A 113 9.32 22.70 -1.18
C TYR A 113 10.27 23.86 -1.58
N THR A 114 11.44 23.89 -0.96
CA THR A 114 12.44 24.96 -1.15
C THR A 114 13.37 24.70 -2.32
N GLY A 115 13.41 23.47 -2.85
CA GLY A 115 14.28 23.06 -3.96
C GLY A 115 13.70 23.33 -5.35
N VAL A 116 14.17 22.60 -6.33
CA VAL A 116 13.74 22.67 -7.74
C VAL A 116 12.29 22.22 -7.89
N ASN A 117 11.90 21.14 -7.22
CA ASN A 117 10.52 20.66 -7.22
C ASN A 117 9.63 21.60 -6.42
N LYS A 118 8.47 21.93 -7.00
CA LYS A 118 7.44 22.77 -6.37
C LYS A 118 6.16 21.98 -6.22
N ALA A 119 5.39 22.26 -5.18
CA ALA A 119 4.10 21.64 -4.91
C ALA A 119 2.99 22.22 -5.79
N LYS A 120 3.16 22.21 -7.13
CA LYS A 120 2.22 22.82 -8.08
C LYS A 120 0.82 22.22 -8.03
N ASN A 121 0.72 20.92 -7.79
CA ASN A 121 -0.55 20.24 -7.54
C ASN A 121 -1.28 20.82 -6.32
N PHE A 122 -0.59 21.07 -5.20
CA PHE A 122 -1.19 21.65 -4.00
C PHE A 122 -1.60 23.13 -4.23
N GLU A 123 -0.79 23.88 -4.96
CA GLU A 123 -1.13 25.25 -5.35
C GLU A 123 -2.43 25.27 -6.17
N ILE A 124 -2.58 24.37 -7.14
CA ILE A 124 -3.81 24.24 -7.95
C ILE A 124 -5.02 23.89 -7.08
N PHE A 125 -4.91 22.91 -6.17
CA PHE A 125 -6.01 22.57 -5.25
C PHE A 125 -6.40 23.75 -4.36
N ARG A 126 -5.42 24.50 -3.85
CA ARG A 126 -5.66 25.69 -3.05
C ARG A 126 -6.38 26.77 -3.85
N ASP A 127 -5.93 27.03 -5.07
CA ASP A 127 -6.51 28.05 -5.95
C ASP A 127 -7.95 27.67 -6.32
N ILE A 128 -8.24 26.39 -6.62
CA ILE A 128 -9.60 25.87 -6.84
C ILE A 128 -10.49 26.11 -5.61
N LEU A 129 -10.01 25.87 -4.40
CA LEU A 129 -10.79 26.17 -3.19
C LEU A 129 -11.09 27.66 -3.04
N ASN A 130 -10.11 28.52 -3.31
CA ASN A 130 -10.29 29.97 -3.24
C ASN A 130 -11.34 30.48 -4.26
N ASP A 131 -11.25 29.95 -5.50
CA ASP A 131 -12.21 30.30 -6.57
C ASP A 131 -13.65 29.86 -6.22
N ASN A 132 -13.79 28.80 -5.42
CA ASN A 132 -15.08 28.32 -4.93
C ASN A 132 -15.46 28.87 -3.54
N HIS A 133 -14.81 29.92 -3.08
CA HIS A 133 -15.06 30.59 -1.78
C HIS A 133 -14.89 29.67 -0.56
N MET A 134 -14.11 28.58 -0.69
CA MET A 134 -13.86 27.58 0.37
C MET A 134 -12.41 27.60 0.87
N GLY A 135 -11.64 28.65 0.59
CA GLY A 135 -10.20 28.71 0.88
C GLY A 135 -9.81 28.44 2.34
N GLY A 136 -10.68 28.82 3.30
CA GLY A 136 -10.48 28.54 4.73
C GLY A 136 -10.70 27.07 5.14
N MET A 137 -11.28 26.22 4.28
CA MET A 137 -11.70 24.84 4.63
C MET A 137 -10.63 23.77 4.31
N GLY A 138 -9.49 24.16 3.76
CA GLY A 138 -8.47 23.19 3.32
C GLY A 138 -8.00 22.25 4.43
N HIS A 139 -7.83 22.76 5.66
CA HIS A 139 -7.47 21.93 6.81
C HIS A 139 -8.59 20.94 7.18
N ASP A 140 -9.84 21.36 7.17
CA ASP A 140 -10.98 20.50 7.50
C ASP A 140 -11.14 19.37 6.48
N PHE A 141 -10.98 19.68 5.19
CA PHE A 141 -10.99 18.68 4.13
C PHE A 141 -9.84 17.67 4.27
N MET A 142 -8.63 18.14 4.61
CA MET A 142 -7.50 17.25 4.88
C MET A 142 -7.80 16.33 6.08
N MET A 143 -8.30 16.88 7.17
CA MET A 143 -8.59 16.08 8.38
C MET A 143 -9.75 15.09 8.17
N ALA A 144 -10.81 15.48 7.49
CA ALA A 144 -11.95 14.61 7.21
C ALA A 144 -11.58 13.48 6.25
N SER A 145 -10.95 13.80 5.11
CA SER A 145 -10.50 12.81 4.13
C SER A 145 -9.39 11.89 4.69
N GLY A 146 -8.48 12.44 5.50
CA GLY A 146 -7.45 11.67 6.16
C GLY A 146 -7.99 10.68 7.20
N LYS A 147 -9.01 11.07 7.98
CA LYS A 147 -9.70 10.12 8.87
C LYS A 147 -10.43 9.03 8.09
N LEU A 148 -11.06 9.36 6.97
CA LEU A 148 -11.66 8.36 6.08
C LEU A 148 -10.57 7.43 5.50
N GLN A 149 -9.44 7.96 5.05
CA GLN A 149 -8.28 7.19 4.62
C GLN A 149 -7.86 6.17 5.69
N ALA A 150 -7.73 6.60 6.95
CA ALA A 150 -7.36 5.73 8.08
C ALA A 150 -8.38 4.63 8.33
N ILE A 151 -9.68 4.92 8.20
CA ILE A 151 -10.76 3.92 8.29
C ILE A 151 -10.64 2.91 7.15
N CYS A 152 -10.41 3.37 5.93
CA CYS A 152 -10.23 2.50 4.77
C CYS A 152 -9.00 1.59 4.93
N TYR A 153 -7.86 2.11 5.39
CA TYR A 153 -6.67 1.31 5.73
C TYR A 153 -7.01 0.23 6.77
N LYS A 154 -7.69 0.61 7.85
CA LYS A 154 -8.12 -0.34 8.88
C LYS A 154 -8.93 -1.48 8.27
N HIS A 155 -9.98 -1.18 7.53
CA HIS A 155 -10.86 -2.20 6.96
C HIS A 155 -10.17 -3.09 5.93
N GLU A 156 -9.30 -2.55 5.10
CA GLU A 156 -8.55 -3.31 4.09
C GLU A 156 -7.52 -4.23 4.75
N ILE A 157 -6.77 -3.74 5.74
CA ILE A 157 -5.81 -4.55 6.51
C ILE A 157 -6.54 -5.66 7.27
N GLU A 158 -7.62 -5.34 7.98
CA GLU A 158 -8.41 -6.35 8.69
C GLU A 158 -9.02 -7.39 7.74
N LYS A 159 -9.45 -6.98 6.54
CA LYS A 159 -9.94 -7.91 5.50
C LYS A 159 -8.83 -8.86 5.05
N THR A 160 -7.61 -8.36 4.87
CA THR A 160 -6.42 -9.17 4.59
C THR A 160 -6.17 -10.17 5.73
N LEU A 161 -6.15 -9.70 6.97
CA LEU A 161 -5.90 -10.53 8.15
C LEU A 161 -6.99 -11.60 8.39
N ARG A 162 -8.23 -11.32 7.97
CA ARG A 162 -9.34 -12.30 8.02
C ARG A 162 -9.28 -13.36 6.92
N THR A 163 -8.47 -13.16 5.90
CA THR A 163 -8.38 -14.07 4.76
C THR A 163 -7.44 -15.22 5.10
N PRO A 164 -7.93 -16.49 5.18
CA PRO A 164 -7.06 -17.64 5.37
C PRO A 164 -6.01 -17.75 4.26
N ASP A 165 -4.84 -18.25 4.60
CA ASP A 165 -3.72 -18.48 3.67
C ASP A 165 -3.16 -17.22 2.99
N TYR A 166 -3.55 -16.05 3.48
CA TYR A 166 -3.01 -14.78 3.03
C TYR A 166 -1.73 -14.45 3.80
N ALA A 167 -0.59 -14.41 3.12
CA ALA A 167 0.72 -14.31 3.78
C ALA A 167 1.07 -12.90 4.28
N GLY A 168 0.51 -11.86 3.65
CA GLY A 168 0.79 -10.49 4.07
C GLY A 168 0.39 -9.44 3.04
N PHE A 169 0.74 -8.20 3.32
CA PHE A 169 0.46 -7.06 2.44
C PHE A 169 1.63 -6.08 2.43
N GLN A 170 1.74 -5.34 1.35
CA GLN A 170 2.61 -4.18 1.20
C GLN A 170 1.74 -2.94 1.02
N LEU A 171 1.93 -1.91 1.82
CA LEU A 171 1.30 -0.62 1.56
C LEU A 171 1.87 -0.03 0.27
N LEU A 172 1.05 0.68 -0.51
CA LEU A 172 1.52 1.42 -1.67
C LEU A 172 2.62 2.40 -1.24
N ALA A 173 2.34 3.18 -0.18
CA ALA A 173 3.33 4.07 0.40
C ALA A 173 3.09 4.31 1.89
N LEU A 174 4.16 4.38 2.66
CA LEU A 174 4.14 4.89 4.04
C LEU A 174 4.01 6.42 4.05
N ASN A 175 4.71 7.07 3.13
CA ASN A 175 4.69 8.51 2.90
C ASN A 175 4.17 8.84 1.51
N ASP A 176 3.69 10.05 1.31
CA ASP A 176 3.33 10.53 -0.01
C ASP A 176 4.54 10.55 -0.94
N TYR A 177 4.28 10.44 -2.22
CA TYR A 177 5.30 10.49 -3.26
C TYR A 177 5.05 11.68 -4.19
N SER A 178 6.01 12.60 -4.25
CA SER A 178 5.91 13.83 -5.05
C SER A 178 5.77 13.58 -6.56
N GLY A 179 6.23 12.43 -7.06
CA GLY A 179 6.08 12.03 -8.46
C GLY A 179 4.65 11.63 -8.85
N GLN A 180 3.80 11.31 -7.87
CA GLN A 180 2.37 11.03 -8.04
C GLN A 180 1.55 12.08 -7.30
N GLY A 181 1.67 13.31 -7.72
CA GLY A 181 1.20 14.49 -6.99
C GLY A 181 -0.28 14.55 -6.60
N THR A 182 -1.14 13.68 -7.13
CA THR A 182 -2.55 13.54 -6.75
C THR A 182 -2.83 12.27 -5.94
N ALA A 183 -1.87 11.36 -5.83
CA ALA A 183 -2.00 10.12 -5.07
C ALA A 183 -1.45 10.29 -3.65
N LEU A 184 -2.12 11.09 -2.83
CA LEU A 184 -1.73 11.38 -1.44
C LEU A 184 -2.19 10.25 -0.52
N VAL A 185 -1.65 9.06 -0.75
CA VAL A 185 -2.03 7.81 -0.07
C VAL A 185 -1.20 7.51 1.17
N GLY A 186 -0.09 8.21 1.36
CA GLY A 186 0.78 8.05 2.53
C GLY A 186 0.11 8.46 3.84
N LEU A 187 0.47 7.77 4.91
CA LEU A 187 0.13 8.18 6.29
C LEU A 187 1.01 9.34 6.77
N LEU A 188 2.17 9.49 6.14
CA LEU A 188 3.10 10.60 6.32
C LEU A 188 3.12 11.45 5.04
N ASP A 189 3.55 12.70 5.17
CA ASP A 189 3.80 13.57 4.02
C ASP A 189 5.09 13.17 3.27
N VAL A 190 5.43 13.86 2.19
CA VAL A 190 6.65 13.56 1.39
C VAL A 190 7.95 13.82 2.16
N PHE A 191 7.89 14.52 3.27
CA PHE A 191 9.01 14.82 4.17
C PHE A 191 9.08 13.88 5.36
N PHE A 192 8.28 12.80 5.37
CA PHE A 192 8.13 11.84 6.48
C PHE A 192 7.57 12.46 7.77
N GLU A 193 6.86 13.56 7.67
CA GLU A 193 6.19 14.18 8.80
C GLU A 193 4.73 13.71 8.92
N LYS A 194 4.21 13.76 10.15
CA LYS A 194 2.83 13.33 10.43
C LYS A 194 1.82 14.31 9.83
N LYS A 195 0.81 13.79 9.15
CA LYS A 195 -0.31 14.60 8.65
C LYS A 195 -1.33 14.97 9.74
N GLY A 196 -1.32 14.31 10.89
CA GLY A 196 -2.09 14.71 12.07
C GLY A 196 -3.43 14.00 12.29
N TYR A 197 -4.01 13.34 11.30
CA TYR A 197 -5.32 12.69 11.40
C TYR A 197 -5.29 11.25 11.95
N ILE A 198 -4.11 10.64 12.03
CA ILE A 198 -3.88 9.33 12.66
C ILE A 198 -2.51 9.31 13.34
N ASN A 199 -2.36 8.51 14.38
CA ASN A 199 -1.09 8.30 15.06
C ASN A 199 -0.74 6.79 15.13
N ALA A 200 0.49 6.50 15.55
CA ALA A 200 1.01 5.13 15.59
C ALA A 200 0.22 4.21 16.56
N ALA A 201 -0.30 4.75 17.66
CA ALA A 201 -1.09 3.95 18.62
C ALA A 201 -2.44 3.54 18.01
N GLU A 202 -3.09 4.44 17.27
CA GLU A 202 -4.31 4.14 16.54
C GLU A 202 -4.07 3.11 15.43
N PHE A 203 -3.00 3.27 14.65
CA PHE A 203 -2.65 2.33 13.58
C PHE A 203 -2.35 0.93 14.12
N ARG A 204 -1.67 0.81 15.27
CA ARG A 204 -1.39 -0.47 15.93
C ARG A 204 -2.63 -1.25 16.36
N ARG A 205 -3.80 -0.62 16.51
CA ARG A 205 -5.03 -1.33 16.87
C ARG A 205 -5.48 -2.33 15.81
N PHE A 206 -5.10 -2.11 14.55
CA PHE A 206 -5.45 -3.00 13.43
C PHE A 206 -4.23 -3.49 12.63
N CYS A 207 -3.02 -3.07 13.01
CA CYS A 207 -1.77 -3.49 12.37
C CYS A 207 -0.70 -3.72 13.44
N SER A 208 -0.78 -4.85 14.13
CA SER A 208 0.15 -5.30 15.17
C SER A 208 0.27 -6.82 15.14
N PRO A 209 1.22 -7.43 15.87
CA PRO A 209 1.37 -8.89 15.92
C PRO A 209 0.11 -9.63 16.39
N THR A 210 -0.74 -8.98 17.18
CA THR A 210 -2.05 -9.52 17.58
C THR A 210 -3.13 -8.48 17.32
N VAL A 211 -4.13 -8.85 16.52
CA VAL A 211 -5.27 -8.01 16.18
C VAL A 211 -6.56 -8.78 16.42
N LEU A 212 -7.51 -8.14 17.11
CA LEU A 212 -8.87 -8.69 17.26
C LEU A 212 -9.67 -8.43 15.99
N LEU A 213 -10.13 -9.50 15.37
CA LEU A 213 -10.91 -9.45 14.13
C LEU A 213 -12.34 -9.90 14.37
N ALA A 214 -13.29 -9.22 13.77
CA ALA A 214 -14.70 -9.60 13.81
C ALA A 214 -15.25 -9.77 12.40
N ARG A 215 -16.21 -10.71 12.24
CA ARG A 215 -17.09 -10.82 11.08
C ARG A 215 -18.49 -10.46 11.54
N ILE A 216 -18.82 -9.20 11.46
CA ILE A 216 -20.11 -8.69 11.94
C ILE A 216 -20.90 -8.25 10.72
N PRO A 217 -22.10 -8.84 10.48
CA PRO A 217 -22.98 -8.33 9.45
C PRO A 217 -23.36 -6.88 9.79
N LYS A 218 -23.57 -6.09 8.79
CA LYS A 218 -24.14 -4.77 8.96
C LYS A 218 -25.62 -4.94 9.30
N PHE A 219 -26.05 -4.38 10.40
CA PHE A 219 -27.38 -4.36 10.98
C PHE A 219 -28.49 -5.10 10.25
#